data_5d7cb403227907f1068b3fed44d3da3d
#
_entry.id   5d7cb403227907f1068b3fed44d3da3d
#
_cell.length_a   1.000
_cell.length_b   1.000
_cell.length_c   1.000
_cell.angle_alpha   90.00
_cell.angle_beta   90.00
_cell.angle_gamma   90.00
#
_symmetry.space_group_name_H-M   'P 1'
#
loop_
_entity.id
_entity.type
_entity.pdbx_description
1 polymer ?
#
loop_
_entity_poly.entity_id
_entity_poly.type
_entity_poly.pdbx_seq_one_letter_code
_entity_poly.pdbx_strand_id
1 'polypeptide(L)'
;MVCAMAERIKKKWDDLLDEIINDHAKNTTLDHEINQDGETDFIDVLLSIQQDYNLTTENIKAVLVDMFIGGTDTSFIVLDCAMAELIQNPEVMTKLQAEVRSVAEGKEIVTEEDLSGMIYLKGVIKETLRLHSPVPLFLPHLSTADCDIEGYTIPSGTRVIINGWALARDPAYWESAEEFMPERFMENVGSTMIHDFKGSNFHYLPFSTGRRVCPGMNFGMATVEIMLANLMYHFNWDLPAGTVKINMTESFGVTMGRKENLILVPSLGQKQV
;
A
#
# COMPACT_ATOMS: atom_id res chain seq x y z
N MET A 1 -6.91 29.31 -15.33
CA MET A 1 -6.36 28.16 -16.09
C MET A 1 -6.44 26.87 -15.29
N VAL A 2 -5.92 26.81 -14.08
CA VAL A 2 -5.95 25.59 -13.22
C VAL A 2 -7.38 25.10 -12.91
N CYS A 3 -8.31 26.01 -12.52
CA CYS A 3 -9.70 25.62 -12.23
C CYS A 3 -10.41 25.02 -13.44
N ALA A 4 -10.27 25.61 -14.63
CA ALA A 4 -10.90 25.08 -15.84
C ALA A 4 -10.33 23.70 -16.27
N MET A 5 -9.05 23.45 -16.01
CA MET A 5 -8.44 22.14 -16.23
C MET A 5 -8.96 21.11 -15.22
N ALA A 6 -9.07 21.47 -13.95
CA ALA A 6 -9.62 20.62 -12.90
C ALA A 6 -11.07 20.24 -13.17
N GLU A 7 -11.91 21.21 -13.57
CA GLU A 7 -13.31 20.98 -13.96
C GLU A 7 -13.42 20.02 -15.16
N ARG A 8 -12.54 20.17 -16.15
CA ARG A 8 -12.53 19.27 -17.32
C ARG A 8 -12.11 17.87 -16.96
N ILE A 9 -11.14 17.70 -16.05
CA ILE A 9 -10.71 16.38 -15.56
C ILE A 9 -11.84 15.76 -14.74
N LYS A 10 -12.43 16.52 -13.80
CA LYS A 10 -13.57 16.07 -13.00
C LYS A 10 -14.70 15.54 -13.90
N LYS A 11 -15.10 16.32 -14.91
CA LYS A 11 -16.16 15.91 -15.84
C LYS A 11 -15.84 14.57 -16.54
N LYS A 12 -14.60 14.37 -16.97
CA LYS A 12 -14.20 13.08 -17.59
C LYS A 12 -14.30 11.89 -16.64
N TRP A 13 -13.94 12.10 -15.38
CA TRP A 13 -14.10 11.08 -14.33
C TRP A 13 -15.59 10.82 -14.07
N ASP A 14 -16.40 11.85 -13.94
CA ASP A 14 -17.84 11.73 -13.72
C ASP A 14 -18.51 10.94 -14.85
N ASP A 15 -18.21 11.30 -16.11
CA ASP A 15 -18.77 10.63 -17.31
C ASP A 15 -18.35 9.14 -17.35
N LEU A 16 -17.08 8.81 -17.08
CA LEU A 16 -16.59 7.43 -17.05
C LEU A 16 -17.22 6.61 -15.92
N LEU A 17 -17.30 7.17 -14.72
CA LEU A 17 -17.87 6.47 -13.56
C LEU A 17 -19.37 6.27 -13.71
N ASP A 18 -20.09 7.22 -14.33
CA ASP A 18 -21.51 7.04 -14.65
C ASP A 18 -21.74 5.87 -15.61
N GLU A 19 -20.89 5.73 -16.63
CA GLU A 19 -20.95 4.60 -17.56
C GLU A 19 -20.75 3.27 -16.83
N ILE A 20 -19.67 3.14 -16.04
CA ILE A 20 -19.33 1.93 -15.30
C ILE A 20 -20.42 1.57 -14.29
N ILE A 21 -20.87 2.51 -13.46
CA ILE A 21 -21.92 2.26 -12.44
C ILE A 21 -23.24 1.85 -13.11
N ASN A 22 -23.61 2.51 -14.22
CA ASN A 22 -24.83 2.16 -14.94
C ASN A 22 -24.78 0.77 -15.57
N ASP A 23 -23.63 0.32 -16.04
CA ASP A 23 -23.47 -1.01 -16.61
C ASP A 23 -23.59 -2.11 -15.54
N HIS A 24 -22.97 -1.90 -14.36
CA HIS A 24 -23.15 -2.79 -13.21
C HIS A 24 -24.60 -2.83 -12.73
N ALA A 25 -25.26 -1.66 -12.61
CA ALA A 25 -26.66 -1.60 -12.18
C ALA A 25 -27.62 -2.32 -13.14
N LYS A 26 -27.37 -2.30 -14.46
CA LYS A 26 -28.18 -3.04 -15.44
C LYS A 26 -27.97 -4.55 -15.32
N ASN A 27 -26.71 -4.99 -15.13
CA ASN A 27 -26.38 -6.41 -15.00
C ASN A 27 -27.00 -6.99 -13.72
N THR A 28 -26.98 -6.26 -12.61
CA THR A 28 -27.60 -6.66 -11.35
C THR A 28 -29.14 -6.82 -11.46
N THR A 29 -29.79 -6.07 -12.37
CA THR A 29 -31.24 -6.17 -12.57
C THR A 29 -31.66 -7.27 -13.56
N LEU A 30 -30.75 -7.74 -14.41
CA LEU A 30 -31.05 -8.74 -15.45
C LEU A 30 -30.76 -10.18 -14.98
N ASP A 31 -29.88 -10.39 -14.03
CA ASP A 31 -29.47 -11.70 -13.54
C ASP A 31 -29.83 -11.90 -12.05
N HIS A 32 -31.11 -12.19 -11.78
CA HIS A 32 -31.48 -12.97 -10.59
C HIS A 32 -31.02 -14.44 -10.70
N GLU A 33 -30.42 -14.84 -11.80
CA GLU A 33 -29.68 -16.09 -11.95
C GLU A 33 -28.19 -15.79 -11.76
N ILE A 34 -27.71 -16.18 -10.57
CA ILE A 34 -26.31 -16.18 -10.15
C ILE A 34 -25.45 -16.65 -11.32
N ASN A 35 -24.62 -15.74 -11.88
CA ASN A 35 -23.54 -16.14 -12.77
C ASN A 35 -22.72 -17.21 -12.05
N GLN A 36 -22.52 -18.37 -12.67
CA GLN A 36 -21.86 -19.53 -12.08
C GLN A 36 -20.38 -19.27 -11.67
N ASP A 37 -19.84 -18.11 -12.00
CA ASP A 37 -18.49 -17.69 -11.62
C ASP A 37 -18.43 -16.74 -10.39
N GLY A 38 -19.58 -16.33 -9.83
CA GLY A 38 -19.72 -15.77 -8.45
C GLY A 38 -18.82 -14.59 -8.04
N GLU A 39 -18.11 -13.96 -8.95
CA GLU A 39 -17.21 -12.85 -8.63
C GLU A 39 -18.01 -11.55 -8.53
N THR A 40 -18.20 -11.07 -7.30
CA THR A 40 -18.72 -9.74 -6.99
C THR A 40 -17.57 -8.77 -6.88
N ASP A 41 -17.58 -7.70 -7.63
CA ASP A 41 -16.57 -6.65 -7.51
C ASP A 41 -16.97 -5.56 -6.50
N PHE A 42 -16.06 -4.58 -6.33
CA PHE A 42 -16.27 -3.51 -5.35
C PHE A 42 -17.45 -2.58 -5.69
N ILE A 43 -17.77 -2.42 -6.97
CA ILE A 43 -18.91 -1.61 -7.41
C ILE A 43 -20.21 -2.31 -7.06
N ASP A 44 -20.29 -3.63 -7.30
CA ASP A 44 -21.45 -4.44 -6.92
C ASP A 44 -21.70 -4.38 -5.42
N VAL A 45 -20.65 -4.45 -4.61
CA VAL A 45 -20.75 -4.29 -3.15
C VAL A 45 -21.31 -2.91 -2.79
N LEU A 46 -20.80 -1.83 -3.38
CA LEU A 46 -21.30 -0.48 -3.10
C LEU A 46 -22.77 -0.31 -3.52
N LEU A 47 -23.17 -0.88 -4.65
CA LEU A 47 -24.55 -0.86 -5.12
C LEU A 47 -25.46 -1.67 -4.21
N SER A 48 -25.02 -2.83 -3.73
CA SER A 48 -25.82 -3.69 -2.83
C SER A 48 -26.14 -3.04 -1.50
N ILE A 49 -25.22 -2.23 -0.94
CA ILE A 49 -25.42 -1.53 0.33
C ILE A 49 -25.98 -0.12 0.17
N GLN A 50 -26.24 0.31 -1.07
CA GLN A 50 -26.64 1.68 -1.38
C GLN A 50 -27.88 2.14 -0.60
N GLN A 51 -28.90 1.29 -0.50
CA GLN A 51 -30.14 1.62 0.21
C GLN A 51 -29.95 1.64 1.72
N ASP A 52 -29.22 0.71 2.28
CA ASP A 52 -29.00 0.56 3.73
C ASP A 52 -28.25 1.78 4.32
N TYR A 53 -27.32 2.32 3.54
CA TYR A 53 -26.48 3.46 3.95
C TYR A 53 -26.91 4.80 3.32
N ASN A 54 -28.01 4.84 2.56
CA ASN A 54 -28.47 6.03 1.84
C ASN A 54 -27.37 6.65 0.96
N LEU A 55 -26.60 5.82 0.27
CA LEU A 55 -25.53 6.30 -0.60
C LEU A 55 -26.16 6.90 -1.89
N THR A 56 -25.73 8.11 -2.23
CA THR A 56 -26.03 8.68 -3.55
C THR A 56 -25.03 8.17 -4.58
N THR A 57 -25.37 8.26 -5.87
CA THR A 57 -24.41 7.95 -6.95
C THR A 57 -23.12 8.77 -6.82
N GLU A 58 -23.23 10.04 -6.40
CA GLU A 58 -22.07 10.89 -6.14
C GLU A 58 -21.20 10.38 -4.98
N ASN A 59 -21.80 9.79 -3.95
CA ASN A 59 -21.03 9.15 -2.88
C ASN A 59 -20.26 7.93 -3.40
N ILE A 60 -20.90 7.09 -4.21
CA ILE A 60 -20.26 5.92 -4.83
C ILE A 60 -19.09 6.37 -5.72
N LYS A 61 -19.31 7.35 -6.60
CA LYS A 61 -18.24 7.93 -7.44
C LYS A 61 -17.07 8.44 -6.59
N ALA A 62 -17.35 9.16 -5.51
CA ALA A 62 -16.31 9.68 -4.63
C ALA A 62 -15.47 8.55 -4.02
N VAL A 63 -16.11 7.49 -3.52
CA VAL A 63 -15.42 6.32 -2.95
C VAL A 63 -14.57 5.62 -4.02
N LEU A 64 -15.09 5.44 -5.25
CA LEU A 64 -14.34 4.82 -6.34
C LEU A 64 -13.10 5.64 -6.73
N VAL A 65 -13.22 6.98 -6.81
CA VAL A 65 -12.08 7.87 -7.07
C VAL A 65 -11.05 7.78 -5.96
N ASP A 66 -11.48 7.80 -4.69
CA ASP A 66 -10.58 7.69 -3.55
C ASP A 66 -9.82 6.36 -3.56
N MET A 67 -10.50 5.25 -3.85
CA MET A 67 -9.88 3.93 -3.95
C MET A 67 -8.91 3.84 -5.12
N PHE A 68 -9.26 4.40 -6.27
CA PHE A 68 -8.38 4.40 -7.44
C PHE A 68 -7.12 5.22 -7.21
N ILE A 69 -7.26 6.47 -6.75
CA ILE A 69 -6.11 7.36 -6.53
C ILE A 69 -5.26 6.86 -5.37
N GLY A 70 -5.89 6.56 -4.23
CA GLY A 70 -5.18 6.11 -3.04
C GLY A 70 -4.50 4.75 -3.21
N GLY A 71 -5.16 3.81 -3.90
CA GLY A 71 -4.68 2.44 -4.05
C GLY A 71 -3.63 2.26 -5.15
N THR A 72 -3.56 3.14 -6.16
CA THR A 72 -2.63 2.98 -7.27
C THR A 72 -1.24 3.52 -6.94
N ASP A 73 -1.14 4.82 -6.65
CA ASP A 73 0.15 5.50 -6.50
C ASP A 73 0.93 5.00 -5.26
N THR A 74 0.24 4.84 -4.13
CA THR A 74 0.87 4.39 -2.89
C THR A 74 1.37 2.95 -2.98
N SER A 75 0.58 2.03 -3.55
CA SER A 75 0.99 0.64 -3.74
C SER A 75 2.16 0.51 -4.71
N PHE A 76 2.15 1.31 -5.79
CA PHE A 76 3.29 1.39 -6.72
C PHE A 76 4.57 1.83 -6.00
N ILE A 77 4.52 2.89 -5.19
CA ILE A 77 5.69 3.38 -4.45
C ILE A 77 6.26 2.31 -3.53
N VAL A 78 5.40 1.58 -2.80
CA VAL A 78 5.86 0.50 -1.92
C VAL A 78 6.55 -0.61 -2.71
N LEU A 79 5.98 -1.04 -3.84
CA LEU A 79 6.58 -2.07 -4.69
C LEU A 79 7.89 -1.60 -5.33
N ASP A 80 7.94 -0.37 -5.84
CA ASP A 80 9.15 0.21 -6.43
C ASP A 80 10.29 0.31 -5.41
N CYS A 81 10.00 0.77 -4.20
CA CYS A 81 10.98 0.85 -3.12
C CYS A 81 11.39 -0.54 -2.61
N ALA A 82 10.44 -1.48 -2.46
CA ALA A 82 10.75 -2.85 -2.06
C ALA A 82 11.70 -3.52 -3.05
N MET A 83 11.41 -3.41 -4.34
CA MET A 83 12.26 -3.97 -5.39
C MET A 83 13.66 -3.31 -5.40
N ALA A 84 13.73 -2.00 -5.19
CA ALA A 84 14.99 -1.27 -5.12
C ALA A 84 15.84 -1.71 -3.91
N GLU A 85 15.22 -1.86 -2.73
CA GLU A 85 15.89 -2.36 -1.52
C GLU A 85 16.35 -3.81 -1.69
N LEU A 86 15.53 -4.68 -2.26
CA LEU A 86 15.88 -6.08 -2.50
C LEU A 86 17.10 -6.22 -3.43
N ILE A 87 17.20 -5.41 -4.47
CA ILE A 87 18.38 -5.38 -5.35
C ILE A 87 19.65 -4.91 -4.63
N GLN A 88 19.52 -3.94 -3.72
CA GLN A 88 20.65 -3.42 -2.93
C GLN A 88 21.07 -4.37 -1.80
N ASN A 89 20.17 -5.25 -1.37
CA ASN A 89 20.35 -6.22 -0.30
C ASN A 89 20.18 -7.67 -0.82
N PRO A 90 21.18 -8.23 -1.57
CA PRO A 90 21.05 -9.53 -2.24
C PRO A 90 20.77 -10.71 -1.28
N GLU A 91 21.23 -10.62 -0.04
CA GLU A 91 20.95 -11.64 0.99
C GLU A 91 19.47 -11.65 1.38
N VAL A 92 18.85 -10.48 1.51
CA VAL A 92 17.42 -10.33 1.78
C VAL A 92 16.60 -10.84 0.59
N MET A 93 17.01 -10.48 -0.63
CA MET A 93 16.40 -10.99 -1.88
C MET A 93 16.41 -12.51 -1.91
N THR A 94 17.57 -13.13 -1.63
CA THR A 94 17.74 -14.59 -1.67
C THR A 94 16.84 -15.28 -0.65
N LYS A 95 16.79 -14.77 0.58
CA LYS A 95 15.89 -15.29 1.63
C LYS A 95 14.41 -15.20 1.22
N LEU A 96 14.00 -14.05 0.69
CA LEU A 96 12.62 -13.83 0.26
C LEU A 96 12.25 -14.77 -0.90
N GLN A 97 13.10 -14.91 -1.91
CA GLN A 97 12.87 -15.83 -3.01
C GLN A 97 12.81 -17.30 -2.55
N ALA A 98 13.66 -17.69 -1.60
CA ALA A 98 13.64 -19.04 -1.03
C ALA A 98 12.31 -19.31 -0.30
N GLU A 99 11.81 -18.39 0.54
CA GLU A 99 10.52 -18.55 1.21
C GLU A 99 9.38 -18.67 0.19
N VAL A 100 9.27 -17.70 -0.71
CA VAL A 100 8.15 -17.63 -1.67
C VAL A 100 8.11 -18.86 -2.57
N ARG A 101 9.27 -19.29 -3.09
CA ARG A 101 9.39 -20.46 -3.98
C ARG A 101 9.13 -21.77 -3.25
N SER A 102 9.46 -21.85 -1.96
CA SER A 102 9.16 -23.04 -1.14
C SER A 102 7.67 -23.15 -0.82
N VAL A 103 7.02 -22.03 -0.47
CA VAL A 103 5.59 -22.04 -0.11
C VAL A 103 4.71 -22.29 -1.35
N ALA A 104 5.07 -21.73 -2.49
CA ALA A 104 4.32 -21.88 -3.74
C ALA A 104 4.87 -22.99 -4.66
N GLU A 105 5.65 -23.95 -4.14
CA GLU A 105 6.26 -25.01 -4.94
C GLU A 105 5.23 -25.76 -5.78
N GLY A 106 5.50 -25.91 -7.07
CA GLY A 106 4.67 -26.63 -8.03
C GLY A 106 3.44 -25.89 -8.54
N LYS A 107 3.20 -24.66 -8.08
CA LYS A 107 2.08 -23.82 -8.55
C LYS A 107 2.45 -23.01 -9.79
N GLU A 108 1.44 -22.64 -10.59
CA GLU A 108 1.65 -21.70 -11.70
C GLU A 108 1.77 -20.27 -11.24
N ILE A 109 1.05 -19.89 -10.17
CA ILE A 109 0.97 -18.53 -9.62
C ILE A 109 0.80 -18.61 -8.11
N VAL A 110 1.33 -17.61 -7.40
CA VAL A 110 1.07 -17.42 -5.97
C VAL A 110 -0.33 -16.86 -5.79
N THR A 111 -1.12 -17.45 -4.90
CA THR A 111 -2.48 -17.01 -4.56
C THR A 111 -2.53 -16.37 -3.17
N GLU A 112 -3.65 -15.71 -2.82
CA GLU A 112 -3.83 -15.12 -1.49
C GLU A 112 -3.74 -16.17 -0.35
N GLU A 113 -4.17 -17.39 -0.59
CA GLU A 113 -4.08 -18.48 0.40
C GLU A 113 -2.62 -18.77 0.81
N ASP A 114 -1.69 -18.65 -0.14
CA ASP A 114 -0.26 -18.89 0.08
C ASP A 114 0.39 -17.83 0.96
N LEU A 115 -0.10 -16.58 0.88
CA LEU A 115 0.47 -15.44 1.60
C LEU A 115 0.47 -15.64 3.13
N SER A 116 -0.44 -16.49 3.63
CA SER A 116 -0.49 -16.78 5.08
C SER A 116 0.82 -17.40 5.60
N GLY A 117 1.48 -18.23 4.79
CA GLY A 117 2.74 -18.89 5.09
C GLY A 117 4.00 -18.05 4.85
N MET A 118 3.89 -16.89 4.18
CA MET A 118 5.02 -16.06 3.78
C MET A 118 5.33 -14.99 4.83
N ILE A 119 6.02 -15.38 5.88
CA ILE A 119 6.31 -14.50 7.02
C ILE A 119 7.41 -13.50 6.68
N TYR A 120 8.46 -13.93 5.97
CA TYR A 120 9.56 -13.06 5.57
C TYR A 120 9.12 -12.00 4.56
N LEU A 121 8.24 -12.36 3.61
CA LEU A 121 7.59 -11.42 2.70
C LEU A 121 6.91 -10.27 3.46
N LYS A 122 6.15 -10.60 4.49
CA LYS A 122 5.48 -9.60 5.35
C LYS A 122 6.49 -8.71 6.09
N GLY A 123 7.59 -9.29 6.53
CA GLY A 123 8.71 -8.55 7.14
C GLY A 123 9.34 -7.56 6.16
N VAL A 124 9.62 -7.99 4.94
CA VAL A 124 10.16 -7.13 3.86
C VAL A 124 9.22 -5.95 3.57
N ILE A 125 7.92 -6.20 3.43
CA ILE A 125 6.95 -5.14 3.15
C ILE A 125 6.83 -4.17 4.33
N LYS A 126 6.83 -4.68 5.57
CA LYS A 126 6.80 -3.84 6.77
C LYS A 126 8.03 -2.93 6.86
N GLU A 127 9.21 -3.46 6.58
CA GLU A 127 10.45 -2.69 6.61
C GLU A 127 10.48 -1.66 5.48
N THR A 128 9.96 -2.02 4.30
CA THR A 128 9.78 -1.06 3.20
C THR A 128 8.85 0.09 3.61
N LEU A 129 7.72 -0.21 4.21
CA LEU A 129 6.78 0.81 4.70
C LEU A 129 7.38 1.67 5.82
N ARG A 130 8.28 1.13 6.63
CA ARG A 130 9.00 1.90 7.65
C ARG A 130 9.94 2.92 7.03
N LEU A 131 10.83 2.47 6.14
CA LEU A 131 11.84 3.33 5.53
C LEU A 131 11.28 4.22 4.41
N HIS A 132 10.35 3.70 3.63
CA HIS A 132 9.82 4.34 2.42
C HIS A 132 8.30 4.49 2.48
N SER A 133 7.80 5.10 3.58
CA SER A 133 6.37 5.41 3.68
C SER A 133 5.94 6.31 2.52
N PRO A 134 4.93 5.92 1.72
CA PRO A 134 4.45 6.75 0.63
C PRO A 134 3.91 8.12 1.06
N VAL A 135 3.46 8.25 2.31
CA VAL A 135 2.91 9.51 2.87
C VAL A 135 3.62 9.84 4.19
N PRO A 136 4.90 10.26 4.14
CA PRO A 136 5.77 10.36 5.32
C PRO A 136 5.38 11.43 6.32
N LEU A 137 4.62 12.45 5.92
CA LEU A 137 4.10 13.50 6.80
C LEU A 137 2.62 13.32 7.12
N PHE A 138 2.03 12.21 6.72
CA PHE A 138 0.59 11.92 6.72
C PHE A 138 -0.22 13.01 6.02
N LEU A 139 -1.54 12.87 5.99
CA LEU A 139 -2.40 13.96 5.54
C LEU A 139 -2.57 14.98 6.67
N PRO A 140 -2.51 16.29 6.37
CA PRO A 140 -2.69 17.32 7.39
C PRO A 140 -4.03 17.19 8.10
N HIS A 141 -4.00 17.28 9.44
CA HIS A 141 -5.18 17.31 10.28
C HIS A 141 -5.54 18.75 10.64
N LEU A 142 -6.80 18.97 10.97
CA LEU A 142 -7.30 20.25 11.49
C LEU A 142 -7.87 20.01 12.89
N SER A 143 -7.38 20.74 13.90
CA SER A 143 -7.96 20.67 15.25
C SER A 143 -9.38 21.22 15.24
N THR A 144 -10.33 20.47 15.78
CA THR A 144 -11.75 20.86 15.83
C THR A 144 -12.12 21.61 17.10
N ALA A 145 -11.26 21.57 18.11
CA ALA A 145 -11.41 22.24 19.39
C ALA A 145 -10.01 22.57 19.95
N ASP A 146 -9.96 23.47 20.92
CA ASP A 146 -8.75 23.70 21.70
C ASP A 146 -8.38 22.41 22.45
N CYS A 147 -7.10 22.07 22.49
CA CYS A 147 -6.59 20.91 23.22
C CYS A 147 -5.19 21.20 23.78
N ASP A 148 -4.89 20.62 24.94
CA ASP A 148 -3.57 20.71 25.55
C ASP A 148 -2.77 19.43 25.30
N ILE A 149 -1.55 19.60 24.78
CA ILE A 149 -0.61 18.51 24.50
C ILE A 149 0.74 18.88 25.13
N GLU A 150 1.19 18.09 26.09
CA GLU A 150 2.49 18.27 26.77
C GLU A 150 2.72 19.71 27.28
N GLY A 151 1.65 20.35 27.79
CA GLY A 151 1.70 21.73 28.32
C GLY A 151 1.59 22.83 27.25
N TYR A 152 1.37 22.48 26.01
CA TYR A 152 1.09 23.43 24.92
C TYR A 152 -0.39 23.43 24.58
N THR A 153 -1.01 24.60 24.55
CA THR A 153 -2.38 24.75 24.06
C THR A 153 -2.39 24.86 22.55
N ILE A 154 -3.07 23.94 21.91
CA ILE A 154 -3.28 23.92 20.45
C ILE A 154 -4.68 24.47 20.17
N PRO A 155 -4.82 25.68 19.61
CA PRO A 155 -6.11 26.28 19.31
C PRO A 155 -6.92 25.48 18.27
N SER A 156 -8.25 25.60 18.35
CA SER A 156 -9.15 25.14 17.29
C SER A 156 -8.78 25.79 15.95
N GLY A 157 -8.89 25.04 14.86
CA GLY A 157 -8.52 25.48 13.51
C GLY A 157 -7.00 25.42 13.21
N THR A 158 -6.20 24.89 14.13
CA THR A 158 -4.76 24.69 13.89
C THR A 158 -4.54 23.52 12.91
N ARG A 159 -3.72 23.74 11.87
CA ARG A 159 -3.25 22.68 11.00
C ARG A 159 -2.12 21.90 11.68
N VAL A 160 -2.31 20.60 11.84
CA VAL A 160 -1.37 19.68 12.50
C VAL A 160 -0.78 18.74 11.44
N ILE A 161 0.54 18.65 11.39
CA ILE A 161 1.30 17.72 10.54
C ILE A 161 2.07 16.80 11.47
N ILE A 162 1.97 15.49 11.24
CA ILE A 162 2.68 14.46 12.00
C ILE A 162 3.85 13.97 11.15
N ASN A 163 5.07 14.06 11.71
CA ASN A 163 6.27 13.62 11.00
C ASN A 163 6.49 12.11 11.18
N GLY A 164 5.77 11.31 10.37
CA GLY A 164 5.89 9.84 10.35
C GLY A 164 7.28 9.38 9.89
N TRP A 165 7.94 10.14 9.01
CA TRP A 165 9.30 9.84 8.57
C TRP A 165 10.30 9.85 9.73
N ALA A 166 10.22 10.85 10.61
CA ALA A 166 11.08 10.90 11.79
C ALA A 166 10.75 9.79 12.80
N LEU A 167 9.46 9.50 13.03
CA LEU A 167 9.04 8.41 13.92
C LEU A 167 9.61 7.05 13.47
N ALA A 168 9.59 6.79 12.17
CA ALA A 168 10.07 5.55 11.58
C ALA A 168 11.59 5.38 11.62
N ARG A 169 12.34 6.46 11.93
CA ARG A 169 13.81 6.50 11.98
C ARG A 169 14.38 6.90 13.34
N ASP A 170 13.54 7.07 14.35
CA ASP A 170 14.00 7.48 15.67
C ASP A 170 14.81 6.36 16.34
N PRO A 171 16.13 6.59 16.60
CA PRO A 171 17.00 5.59 17.21
C PRO A 171 16.60 5.19 18.64
N ALA A 172 15.72 5.94 19.29
CA ALA A 172 15.15 5.56 20.58
C ALA A 172 14.23 4.34 20.47
N TYR A 173 13.70 4.04 19.29
CA TYR A 173 12.76 2.95 19.04
C TYR A 173 13.26 1.93 18.01
N TRP A 174 14.17 2.33 17.12
CA TRP A 174 14.66 1.53 16.02
C TRP A 174 16.18 1.39 16.06
N GLU A 175 16.66 0.23 16.43
CA GLU A 175 18.09 -0.10 16.30
C GLU A 175 18.47 -0.11 14.82
N SER A 176 19.69 0.41 14.49
CA SER A 176 20.12 0.57 13.09
C SER A 176 19.03 1.18 12.21
N ALA A 177 18.46 2.32 12.63
CA ALA A 177 17.23 2.89 12.09
C ALA A 177 17.26 3.15 10.57
N GLU A 178 18.44 3.38 9.99
CA GLU A 178 18.63 3.66 8.55
C GLU A 178 18.92 2.39 7.73
N GLU A 179 19.07 1.23 8.36
CA GLU A 179 19.35 -0.02 7.68
C GLU A 179 18.06 -0.74 7.31
N PHE A 180 18.04 -1.36 6.12
CA PHE A 180 16.93 -2.19 5.65
C PHE A 180 17.06 -3.60 6.25
N MET A 181 16.33 -3.87 7.31
CA MET A 181 16.43 -5.10 8.11
C MET A 181 15.04 -5.70 8.37
N PRO A 182 14.52 -6.52 7.45
CA PRO A 182 13.21 -7.20 7.63
C PRO A 182 13.12 -8.05 8.90
N GLU A 183 14.24 -8.57 9.37
CA GLU A 183 14.36 -9.43 10.54
C GLU A 183 13.81 -8.76 11.81
N ARG A 184 13.85 -7.43 11.92
CA ARG A 184 13.26 -6.70 13.05
C ARG A 184 11.75 -6.95 13.25
N PHE A 185 11.07 -7.38 12.21
CA PHE A 185 9.65 -7.73 12.25
C PHE A 185 9.42 -9.23 12.50
N MET A 186 10.49 -10.03 12.57
CA MET A 186 10.45 -11.48 12.77
C MET A 186 10.66 -11.88 14.23
N GLU A 187 11.46 -11.12 15.00
CA GLU A 187 11.90 -11.52 16.36
C GLU A 187 10.79 -11.52 17.42
N ASN A 188 9.57 -11.09 17.07
CA ASN A 188 8.47 -10.89 18.00
C ASN A 188 7.32 -11.91 17.89
N VAL A 189 7.58 -13.11 17.38
CA VAL A 189 6.62 -14.21 17.45
C VAL A 189 6.53 -14.71 18.91
N GLY A 190 5.88 -13.92 19.77
CA GLY A 190 5.70 -14.25 21.19
C GLY A 190 5.89 -13.09 22.17
N SER A 191 6.42 -11.94 21.76
CA SER A 191 6.49 -10.75 22.60
C SER A 191 5.35 -9.77 22.27
N THR A 192 4.92 -9.01 23.28
CA THR A 192 3.80 -8.04 23.20
C THR A 192 4.09 -6.80 22.33
N MET A 193 5.25 -6.70 21.69
CA MET A 193 5.60 -5.66 20.74
C MET A 193 5.43 -6.16 19.29
N ILE A 194 4.23 -6.56 18.93
CA ILE A 194 3.88 -6.78 17.53
C ILE A 194 3.82 -5.39 16.89
N HIS A 195 4.77 -5.09 16.00
CA HIS A 195 4.65 -3.94 15.11
C HIS A 195 3.53 -4.25 14.10
N ASP A 196 2.29 -4.06 14.57
CA ASP A 196 1.08 -4.23 13.78
C ASP A 196 0.63 -2.86 13.26
N PHE A 197 0.13 -2.81 12.04
CA PHE A 197 -0.42 -1.59 11.43
C PHE A 197 -1.69 -1.07 12.10
N LYS A 198 -2.25 -1.80 13.06
CA LYS A 198 -3.55 -1.46 13.71
C LYS A 198 -3.51 -0.20 14.58
N GLY A 199 -2.38 0.52 14.58
CA GLY A 199 -2.26 1.81 15.26
C GLY A 199 -2.13 1.73 16.78
N SER A 200 -1.85 0.55 17.33
CA SER A 200 -1.55 0.36 18.76
C SER A 200 -0.10 0.72 19.10
N ASN A 201 0.80 0.70 18.10
CA ASN A 201 2.20 1.07 18.24
C ASN A 201 2.45 2.41 17.55
N PHE A 202 2.59 3.48 18.33
CA PHE A 202 2.78 4.83 17.83
C PHE A 202 4.16 5.09 17.18
N HIS A 203 5.10 4.16 17.26
CA HIS A 203 6.39 4.28 16.60
C HIS A 203 6.36 3.75 15.16
N TYR A 204 5.33 2.97 14.82
CA TYR A 204 5.13 2.39 13.50
C TYR A 204 3.71 2.61 12.99
N LEU A 205 3.52 3.64 12.18
CA LEU A 205 2.21 4.11 11.72
C LEU A 205 2.15 4.27 10.19
N PRO A 206 2.49 3.25 9.38
CA PRO A 206 2.54 3.39 7.93
C PRO A 206 1.18 3.77 7.30
N PHE A 207 0.08 3.45 7.97
CA PHE A 207 -1.29 3.76 7.56
C PHE A 207 -1.96 4.82 8.43
N SER A 208 -1.18 5.60 9.20
CA SER A 208 -1.70 6.53 10.21
C SER A 208 -2.48 5.83 11.33
N THR A 209 -3.27 6.55 12.11
CA THR A 209 -4.04 6.00 13.23
C THR A 209 -5.29 6.83 13.55
N GLY A 210 -6.16 6.31 14.42
CA GLY A 210 -7.35 6.98 14.90
C GLY A 210 -8.47 7.05 13.86
N ARG A 211 -9.32 8.08 13.97
CA ARG A 211 -10.51 8.25 13.13
C ARG A 211 -10.22 8.48 11.64
N ARG A 212 -8.96 8.74 11.28
CA ARG A 212 -8.49 8.98 9.91
C ARG A 212 -7.44 7.96 9.48
N VAL A 213 -7.45 6.76 10.09
CA VAL A 213 -6.67 5.63 9.62
C VAL A 213 -7.01 5.33 8.16
N CYS A 214 -6.02 4.84 7.40
CA CYS A 214 -6.20 4.52 5.99
C CYS A 214 -7.33 3.48 5.80
N PRO A 215 -8.39 3.79 5.05
CA PRO A 215 -9.48 2.84 4.81
C PRO A 215 -9.06 1.70 3.88
N GLY A 216 -8.08 1.94 2.99
CA GLY A 216 -7.55 0.96 2.04
C GLY A 216 -6.41 0.09 2.58
N MET A 217 -6.13 0.09 3.88
CA MET A 217 -4.98 -0.63 4.47
C MET A 217 -4.96 -2.11 4.09
N ASN A 218 -6.06 -2.82 4.28
CA ASN A 218 -6.13 -4.25 4.01
C ASN A 218 -5.99 -4.54 2.51
N PHE A 219 -6.67 -3.77 1.67
CA PHE A 219 -6.59 -3.89 0.21
C PHE A 219 -5.18 -3.59 -0.31
N GLY A 220 -4.57 -2.49 0.14
CA GLY A 220 -3.21 -2.12 -0.25
C GLY A 220 -2.17 -3.15 0.17
N MET A 221 -2.29 -3.70 1.38
CA MET A 221 -1.41 -4.78 1.85
C MET A 221 -1.55 -6.04 1.01
N ALA A 222 -2.78 -6.53 0.79
CA ALA A 222 -3.03 -7.71 -0.03
C ALA A 222 -2.49 -7.52 -1.46
N THR A 223 -2.70 -6.34 -2.05
CA THR A 223 -2.19 -6.00 -3.38
C THR A 223 -0.65 -6.05 -3.43
N VAL A 224 0.03 -5.42 -2.48
CA VAL A 224 1.49 -5.38 -2.44
C VAL A 224 2.06 -6.78 -2.16
N GLU A 225 1.47 -7.52 -1.22
CA GLU A 225 1.90 -8.88 -0.87
C GLU A 225 1.81 -9.82 -2.09
N ILE A 226 0.66 -9.87 -2.77
CA ILE A 226 0.47 -10.78 -3.91
C ILE A 226 1.36 -10.41 -5.11
N MET A 227 1.52 -9.11 -5.38
CA MET A 227 2.36 -8.65 -6.48
C MET A 227 3.84 -8.93 -6.21
N LEU A 228 4.35 -8.58 -5.02
CA LEU A 228 5.75 -8.81 -4.69
C LEU A 228 6.07 -10.32 -4.64
N ALA A 229 5.16 -11.14 -4.08
CA ALA A 229 5.31 -12.58 -4.05
C ALA A 229 5.45 -13.16 -5.48
N ASN A 230 4.57 -12.77 -6.40
CA ASN A 230 4.63 -13.27 -7.79
C ASN A 230 5.88 -12.77 -8.53
N LEU A 231 6.33 -11.54 -8.30
CA LEU A 231 7.58 -11.04 -8.86
C LEU A 231 8.80 -11.86 -8.37
N MET A 232 8.81 -12.25 -7.10
CA MET A 232 9.88 -13.05 -6.51
C MET A 232 9.80 -14.53 -6.92
N TYR A 233 8.58 -15.04 -7.12
CA TYR A 233 8.35 -16.42 -7.52
C TYR A 233 8.84 -16.71 -8.94
N HIS A 234 8.43 -15.86 -9.90
CA HIS A 234 8.63 -16.11 -11.31
C HIS A 234 10.01 -15.68 -11.83
N PHE A 235 10.62 -14.64 -11.22
CA PHE A 235 11.80 -14.01 -11.79
C PHE A 235 12.98 -13.94 -10.82
N ASN A 236 14.17 -14.01 -11.41
CA ASN A 236 15.38 -13.45 -10.82
C ASN A 236 15.58 -12.05 -11.43
N TRP A 237 16.15 -11.16 -10.65
CA TRP A 237 16.27 -9.74 -10.98
C TRP A 237 17.69 -9.28 -10.93
N ASP A 238 18.14 -8.58 -11.98
CA ASP A 238 19.46 -8.02 -12.11
C ASP A 238 19.40 -6.54 -12.49
N LEU A 239 20.49 -5.82 -12.26
CA LEU A 239 20.66 -4.47 -12.79
C LEU A 239 21.04 -4.53 -14.28
N PRO A 240 20.63 -3.53 -15.10
CA PRO A 240 21.11 -3.37 -16.45
C PRO A 240 22.64 -3.29 -16.51
N ALA A 241 23.23 -3.78 -17.59
CA ALA A 241 24.68 -3.74 -17.80
C ALA A 241 25.22 -2.30 -17.66
N GLY A 242 26.26 -2.13 -16.84
CA GLY A 242 26.86 -0.83 -16.55
C GLY A 242 26.22 -0.04 -15.41
N THR A 243 25.11 -0.51 -14.84
CA THR A 243 24.51 0.06 -13.62
C THR A 243 25.11 -0.62 -12.40
N VAL A 244 25.71 0.17 -11.50
CA VAL A 244 26.37 -0.38 -10.29
C VAL A 244 25.53 -0.19 -9.03
N LYS A 245 24.71 0.87 -9.00
CA LYS A 245 23.91 1.22 -7.80
C LYS A 245 22.58 1.87 -8.21
N ILE A 246 21.54 1.58 -7.44
CA ILE A 246 20.25 2.26 -7.54
C ILE A 246 20.30 3.60 -6.81
N ASN A 247 19.75 4.63 -7.44
CA ASN A 247 19.56 5.92 -6.80
C ASN A 247 18.26 5.88 -5.95
N MET A 248 18.41 5.99 -4.64
CA MET A 248 17.29 6.02 -3.68
C MET A 248 16.82 7.44 -3.35
N THR A 249 17.32 8.46 -4.06
CA THR A 249 16.85 9.84 -3.86
C THR A 249 15.34 9.93 -4.11
N GLU A 250 14.65 10.47 -3.12
CA GLU A 250 13.19 10.61 -3.16
C GLU A 250 12.77 11.93 -3.83
N SER A 251 11.57 11.95 -4.41
CA SER A 251 10.92 13.16 -4.93
C SER A 251 9.87 13.63 -3.95
N PHE A 252 9.91 14.93 -3.62
CA PHE A 252 8.96 15.52 -2.71
C PHE A 252 7.58 15.76 -3.38
N GLY A 253 6.50 15.40 -2.68
CA GLY A 253 5.12 15.58 -3.14
C GLY A 253 4.12 15.30 -2.01
N VAL A 254 2.86 15.10 -2.34
CA VAL A 254 1.84 14.58 -1.41
C VAL A 254 2.20 13.12 -1.07
N THR A 255 2.55 12.37 -2.10
CA THR A 255 3.23 11.08 -2.01
C THR A 255 4.72 11.25 -2.25
N MET A 256 5.54 10.42 -1.64
CA MET A 256 6.99 10.44 -1.75
C MET A 256 7.48 9.07 -2.22
N GLY A 257 7.97 9.02 -3.43
CA GLY A 257 8.59 7.86 -4.04
C GLY A 257 9.98 8.18 -4.56
N ARG A 258 10.67 7.21 -5.14
CA ARG A 258 11.98 7.44 -5.76
C ARG A 258 11.87 8.41 -6.94
N LYS A 259 12.86 9.27 -7.08
CA LYS A 259 12.90 10.29 -8.13
C LYS A 259 13.13 9.71 -9.53
N GLU A 260 13.89 8.63 -9.62
CA GLU A 260 14.27 7.99 -10.86
C GLU A 260 13.51 6.67 -11.03
N ASN A 261 13.10 6.35 -12.25
CA ASN A 261 12.44 5.09 -12.56
C ASN A 261 13.37 3.91 -12.25
N LEU A 262 12.82 2.85 -11.65
CA LEU A 262 13.53 1.59 -11.46
C LEU A 262 13.55 0.81 -12.77
N ILE A 263 14.75 0.53 -13.26
CA ILE A 263 14.95 -0.31 -14.46
C ILE A 263 15.70 -1.56 -14.04
N LEU A 264 15.05 -2.71 -14.17
CA LEU A 264 15.60 -4.03 -13.82
C LEU A 264 15.52 -4.97 -15.01
N VAL A 265 16.38 -5.97 -15.02
CA VAL A 265 16.41 -7.02 -16.04
C VAL A 265 15.89 -8.32 -15.42
N PRO A 266 14.69 -8.79 -15.82
CA PRO A 266 14.18 -10.07 -15.36
C PRO A 266 14.83 -11.24 -16.11
N SER A 267 15.08 -12.33 -15.41
CA SER A 267 15.31 -13.64 -15.97
C SER A 267 14.40 -14.67 -15.30
N LEU A 268 13.97 -15.70 -16.02
CA LEU A 268 13.07 -16.69 -15.43
C LEU A 268 13.75 -17.39 -14.25
N GLY A 269 13.05 -17.46 -13.13
CA GLY A 269 13.46 -18.29 -12.01
C GLY A 269 13.52 -19.76 -12.44
N GLN A 270 14.51 -20.51 -11.98
CA GLN A 270 14.55 -21.94 -12.26
C GLN A 270 13.32 -22.58 -11.58
N LYS A 271 12.46 -23.22 -12.40
CA LYS A 271 11.49 -24.15 -11.84
C LYS A 271 12.30 -25.27 -11.19
N GLN A 272 12.20 -25.41 -9.87
CA GLN A 272 12.67 -26.63 -9.23
C GLN A 272 11.80 -27.77 -9.78
N VAL A 273 12.43 -28.67 -10.51
CA VAL A 273 11.85 -29.87 -11.13
C VAL A 273 11.65 -30.92 -10.06
#